data_4d44de632f0570ae91193617a88eca4f
#
_entry.id   4d44de632f0570ae91193617a88eca4f
#
_cell.length_a   1.000
_cell.length_b   1.000
_cell.length_c   1.000
_cell.angle_alpha   90.00
_cell.angle_beta   90.00
_cell.angle_gamma   90.00
#
_symmetry.space_group_name_H-M   'P 1'
#
loop_
_entity.id
_entity.type
_entity.pdbx_description
1 polymer ?
#
loop_
_entity_poly.entity_id
_entity_poly.type
_entity_poly.pdbx_seq_one_letter_code
_entity_poly.pdbx_strand_id
1 'polypeptide(L)'
;YYTMTNETKTRTSSAGKFSVSRGWLENKNNLIVSGNVENRRIGDVNVYSSQDFFMHTFVERLRNKGIEISNHYAFDSFRSDSLSICMARWECPVQDVIDQIMKESDNLSAEALLCRLGARATGKKQVSAKDGIEEIYRLIQDLGHDPDNYKIADGCGLSNYDYLSPALLVDFLKFAYSRTDIFRKLYKALPVAGIDGTLKNRMKQGAAFKNVHAKTGSYTVSYYTSPSPRDCS
;
A
#
# COMPACT_ATOMS: atom_id res chain seq x y z
N TYR A 1 9.51 9.69 -20.01
CA TYR A 1 8.45 8.80 -19.60
C TYR A 1 7.12 9.51 -19.28
N TYR A 2 7.17 10.75 -18.89
CA TYR A 2 5.99 11.56 -18.60
C TYR A 2 6.09 12.94 -19.24
N THR A 3 4.95 13.55 -19.52
CA THR A 3 4.83 14.97 -19.83
C THR A 3 4.29 15.70 -18.59
N MET A 4 4.67 16.95 -18.41
CA MET A 4 4.21 17.75 -17.28
C MET A 4 3.69 19.10 -17.77
N THR A 5 2.45 19.38 -17.41
CA THR A 5 1.83 20.71 -17.59
C THR A 5 1.86 21.42 -16.24
N ASN A 6 2.56 22.53 -16.15
CA ASN A 6 2.68 23.31 -14.93
C ASN A 6 1.72 24.52 -14.99
N GLU A 7 0.66 24.45 -14.22
CA GLU A 7 -0.34 25.49 -14.07
C GLU A 7 -0.25 26.21 -12.70
N THR A 8 0.85 26.02 -11.98
CA THR A 8 1.03 26.65 -10.67
C THR A 8 1.23 28.17 -10.80
N LYS A 9 0.80 28.89 -9.76
CA LYS A 9 1.04 30.33 -9.63
C LYS A 9 1.76 30.60 -8.33
N THR A 10 2.82 31.38 -8.37
CA THR A 10 3.52 31.85 -7.17
C THR A 10 2.71 33.01 -6.58
N ARG A 11 1.95 32.76 -5.51
CA ARG A 11 1.16 33.76 -4.79
C ARG A 11 1.21 33.48 -3.29
N THR A 12 1.23 34.54 -2.50
CA THR A 12 1.17 34.50 -1.04
C THR A 12 -0.25 34.27 -0.48
N SER A 13 -1.28 34.29 -1.33
CA SER A 13 -2.65 34.10 -0.86
C SER A 13 -3.00 32.59 -0.78
N SER A 14 -3.72 32.23 0.27
CA SER A 14 -4.18 30.87 0.57
C SER A 14 -5.21 30.29 -0.42
N ALA A 15 -5.53 30.99 -1.48
CA ALA A 15 -6.49 30.57 -2.49
C ALA A 15 -5.84 29.66 -3.53
N GLY A 16 -6.05 28.37 -3.42
CA GLY A 16 -5.63 27.35 -4.37
C GLY A 16 -4.71 26.31 -3.73
N LYS A 17 -5.28 25.16 -3.38
CA LYS A 17 -4.54 24.03 -2.82
C LYS A 17 -3.59 23.47 -3.89
N PHE A 18 -2.31 23.27 -3.54
CA PHE A 18 -1.39 22.54 -4.40
C PHE A 18 -1.93 21.15 -4.74
N SER A 19 -1.89 20.78 -5.99
CA SER A 19 -2.36 19.51 -6.51
C SER A 19 -1.45 19.00 -7.61
N VAL A 20 -1.16 17.73 -7.58
CA VAL A 20 -0.56 16.99 -8.69
C VAL A 20 -1.56 15.92 -9.07
N SER A 21 -1.90 15.85 -10.33
CA SER A 21 -2.85 14.89 -10.86
C SER A 21 -2.37 14.28 -12.17
N ARG A 22 -2.96 13.17 -12.54
CA ARG A 22 -2.79 12.51 -13.82
C ARG A 22 -4.17 12.17 -14.39
N GLY A 23 -4.37 12.39 -15.68
CA GLY A 23 -5.56 11.94 -16.40
C GLY A 23 -5.61 10.40 -16.43
N TRP A 24 -6.13 9.80 -15.36
CA TRP A 24 -6.10 8.34 -15.18
C TRP A 24 -6.95 7.58 -16.23
N LEU A 25 -7.97 8.21 -16.79
CA LEU A 25 -8.82 7.63 -17.84
C LEU A 25 -8.10 7.48 -19.19
N GLU A 26 -7.06 8.29 -19.44
CA GLU A 26 -6.41 8.36 -20.75
C GLU A 26 -5.29 7.32 -20.93
N ASN A 27 -4.96 6.53 -19.92
CA ASN A 27 -3.82 5.59 -19.94
C ASN A 27 -2.51 6.24 -20.44
N LYS A 28 -2.28 7.49 -20.03
CA LYS A 28 -1.09 8.28 -20.35
C LYS A 28 -0.46 8.85 -19.09
N ASN A 29 0.83 9.16 -19.15
CA ASN A 29 1.54 9.79 -18.05
C ASN A 29 1.64 11.31 -18.26
N ASN A 30 0.52 11.97 -18.51
CA ASN A 30 0.41 13.42 -18.54
C ASN A 30 0.13 13.93 -17.12
N LEU A 31 1.11 14.56 -16.51
CA LEU A 31 1.01 15.10 -15.17
C LEU A 31 0.56 16.57 -15.26
N ILE A 32 -0.41 16.92 -14.44
CA ILE A 32 -0.88 18.31 -14.29
C ILE A 32 -0.54 18.75 -12.87
N VAL A 33 0.24 19.81 -12.75
CA VAL A 33 0.61 20.42 -11.48
C VAL A 33 -0.09 21.78 -11.40
N SER A 34 -0.91 21.97 -10.39
CA SER A 34 -1.74 23.17 -10.24
C SER A 34 -1.77 23.70 -8.81
N GLY A 35 -2.34 24.90 -8.63
CA GLY A 35 -2.49 25.55 -7.34
C GLY A 35 -1.42 26.58 -7.04
N ASN A 36 -1.48 27.15 -5.82
CA ASN A 36 -0.52 28.14 -5.36
C ASN A 36 0.63 27.47 -4.60
N VAL A 37 1.85 27.84 -4.92
CA VAL A 37 3.07 27.31 -4.29
C VAL A 37 3.94 28.47 -3.84
N GLU A 38 4.14 28.59 -2.54
CA GLU A 38 5.06 29.54 -1.92
C GLU A 38 6.43 28.92 -1.70
N ASN A 39 6.44 27.64 -1.34
CA ASN A 39 7.65 26.85 -1.06
C ASN A 39 7.59 25.53 -1.80
N ARG A 40 8.71 24.78 -1.79
CA ARG A 40 8.77 23.43 -2.36
C ARG A 40 7.62 22.54 -1.83
N ARG A 41 6.87 21.94 -2.74
CA ARG A 41 5.86 20.94 -2.45
C ARG A 41 6.19 19.63 -3.13
N ILE A 42 5.72 18.55 -2.53
CA ILE A 42 5.84 17.18 -3.05
C ILE A 42 4.40 16.65 -3.15
N GLY A 43 4.09 16.00 -4.24
CA GLY A 43 2.83 15.29 -4.44
C GLY A 43 3.11 13.94 -5.05
N ASP A 44 2.32 12.96 -4.65
CA ASP A 44 2.39 11.61 -5.17
C ASP A 44 1.31 11.42 -6.25
N VAL A 45 1.67 10.70 -7.29
CA VAL A 45 0.77 10.38 -8.38
C VAL A 45 1.07 8.97 -8.89
N ASN A 46 0.02 8.21 -9.18
CA ASN A 46 0.18 6.91 -9.82
C ASN A 46 0.70 7.06 -11.25
N VAL A 47 1.39 6.05 -11.74
CA VAL A 47 1.88 6.01 -13.12
C VAL A 47 1.15 4.94 -13.93
N TYR A 48 0.95 5.20 -15.22
CA TYR A 48 0.51 4.19 -16.16
C TYR A 48 1.69 3.34 -16.59
N SER A 49 1.51 2.02 -16.71
CA SER A 49 2.56 1.05 -17.06
C SER A 49 3.76 1.09 -16.09
N SER A 50 3.60 0.46 -14.94
CA SER A 50 4.69 0.36 -13.94
C SER A 50 5.92 -0.37 -14.48
N GLN A 51 5.74 -1.31 -15.41
CA GLN A 51 6.84 -2.03 -16.07
C GLN A 51 7.68 -1.09 -16.93
N ASP A 52 7.05 -0.28 -17.77
CA ASP A 52 7.75 0.72 -18.58
C ASP A 52 8.42 1.77 -17.71
N PHE A 53 7.77 2.19 -16.62
CA PHE A 53 8.37 3.14 -15.67
C PHE A 53 9.64 2.58 -15.05
N PHE A 54 9.59 1.32 -14.61
CA PHE A 54 10.76 0.64 -14.07
C PHE A 54 11.89 0.56 -15.09
N MET A 55 11.59 0.08 -16.30
CA MET A 55 12.61 -0.08 -17.34
C MET A 55 13.19 1.24 -17.82
N HIS A 56 12.36 2.26 -17.99
CA HIS A 56 12.84 3.60 -18.36
C HIS A 56 13.79 4.16 -17.28
N THR A 57 13.40 4.06 -16.00
CA THR A 57 14.21 4.52 -14.88
C THR A 57 15.51 3.71 -14.77
N PHE A 58 15.45 2.40 -15.00
CA PHE A 58 16.62 1.54 -14.98
C PHE A 58 17.62 1.90 -16.08
N VAL A 59 17.15 2.04 -17.31
CA VAL A 59 17.98 2.48 -18.45
C VAL A 59 18.61 3.85 -18.20
N GLU A 60 17.84 4.79 -17.69
CA GLU A 60 18.36 6.13 -17.34
C GLU A 60 19.46 6.04 -16.29
N ARG A 61 19.29 5.24 -15.25
CA ARG A 61 20.30 5.04 -14.21
C ARG A 61 21.58 4.38 -14.75
N LEU A 62 21.46 3.43 -15.67
CA LEU A 62 22.62 2.83 -16.33
C LEU A 62 23.41 3.85 -17.16
N ARG A 63 22.70 4.66 -17.96
CA ARG A 63 23.30 5.75 -18.75
C ARG A 63 24.02 6.77 -17.86
N ASN A 64 23.42 7.15 -16.75
CA ASN A 64 24.02 8.05 -15.75
C ASN A 64 25.27 7.45 -15.07
N LYS A 65 25.46 6.13 -15.15
CA LYS A 65 26.66 5.41 -14.72
C LYS A 65 27.67 5.17 -15.85
N GLY A 66 27.45 5.77 -17.03
CA GLY A 66 28.35 5.64 -18.18
C GLY A 66 28.19 4.35 -18.98
N ILE A 67 27.11 3.59 -18.75
CA ILE A 67 26.83 2.38 -19.51
C ILE A 67 26.07 2.79 -20.77
N GLU A 68 26.67 2.53 -21.93
CA GLU A 68 26.02 2.79 -23.21
C GLU A 68 24.93 1.75 -23.48
N ILE A 69 23.75 2.24 -23.84
CA ILE A 69 22.61 1.42 -24.23
C ILE A 69 22.17 1.89 -25.60
N SER A 70 22.47 1.09 -26.62
CA SER A 70 22.27 1.44 -28.03
C SER A 70 20.84 1.28 -28.51
N ASN A 71 20.05 0.40 -27.87
CA ASN A 71 18.70 0.07 -28.29
C ASN A 71 17.66 0.39 -27.21
N HIS A 72 16.39 0.38 -27.60
CA HIS A 72 15.28 0.39 -26.67
C HIS A 72 15.14 -0.99 -26.00
N TYR A 73 14.63 -1.02 -24.77
CA TYR A 73 14.27 -2.27 -24.11
C TYR A 73 13.02 -2.88 -24.75
N ALA A 74 12.92 -4.19 -24.66
CA ALA A 74 11.72 -4.95 -25.04
C ALA A 74 11.33 -5.87 -23.89
N PHE A 75 10.05 -6.18 -23.80
CA PHE A 75 9.54 -7.18 -22.85
C PHE A 75 9.44 -8.53 -23.55
N ASP A 76 9.99 -9.55 -22.93
CA ASP A 76 9.91 -10.92 -23.39
C ASP A 76 9.78 -11.88 -22.21
N SER A 77 9.42 -13.13 -22.50
CA SER A 77 9.36 -14.18 -21.49
C SER A 77 10.76 -14.68 -21.17
N PHE A 78 11.18 -14.58 -19.90
CA PHE A 78 12.45 -15.14 -19.46
C PHE A 78 12.39 -16.66 -19.37
N ARG A 79 13.30 -17.33 -20.04
CA ARG A 79 13.56 -18.78 -19.88
C ARG A 79 14.95 -18.95 -19.29
N SER A 80 15.00 -19.47 -18.07
CA SER A 80 16.28 -19.80 -17.43
C SER A 80 16.90 -21.01 -18.12
N ASP A 81 18.18 -20.92 -18.46
CA ASP A 81 19.01 -21.98 -18.98
C ASP A 81 20.29 -22.14 -18.14
N SER A 82 21.17 -23.07 -18.54
CA SER A 82 22.42 -23.31 -17.85
C SER A 82 23.44 -22.16 -17.95
N LEU A 83 23.22 -21.21 -18.84
CA LEU A 83 24.06 -20.03 -19.06
C LEU A 83 23.55 -18.79 -18.34
N SER A 84 22.34 -18.87 -17.78
CA SER A 84 21.71 -17.74 -17.09
C SER A 84 22.39 -17.51 -15.74
N ILE A 85 22.93 -16.30 -15.53
CA ILE A 85 23.60 -15.89 -14.31
C ILE A 85 22.75 -14.82 -13.62
N CYS A 86 22.45 -15.01 -12.33
CA CYS A 86 21.81 -13.99 -11.51
C CYS A 86 22.84 -12.89 -11.17
N MET A 87 22.74 -11.74 -11.82
CA MET A 87 23.68 -10.62 -11.62
C MET A 87 23.44 -9.87 -10.31
N ALA A 88 22.21 -9.77 -9.85
CA ALA A 88 21.86 -9.11 -8.60
C ALA A 88 20.53 -9.66 -8.07
N ARG A 89 20.43 -9.70 -6.75
CA ARG A 89 19.19 -10.04 -6.03
C ARG A 89 18.93 -8.96 -5.00
N TRP A 90 17.70 -8.45 -4.99
CA TRP A 90 17.22 -7.58 -3.94
C TRP A 90 16.20 -8.32 -3.09
N GLU A 91 16.34 -8.21 -1.79
CA GLU A 91 15.45 -8.84 -0.81
C GLU A 91 14.93 -7.78 0.14
N CYS A 92 13.65 -7.84 0.45
CA CYS A 92 12.99 -6.98 1.43
C CYS A 92 12.51 -7.86 2.59
N PRO A 93 12.94 -7.59 3.83
CA PRO A 93 12.41 -8.28 4.99
C PRO A 93 10.90 -8.09 5.09
N VAL A 94 10.15 -9.14 5.42
CA VAL A 94 8.69 -9.06 5.60
C VAL A 94 8.31 -8.01 6.65
N GLN A 95 9.14 -7.80 7.67
CA GLN A 95 8.90 -6.79 8.69
C GLN A 95 8.85 -5.37 8.09
N ASP A 96 9.74 -5.05 7.16
CA ASP A 96 9.76 -3.72 6.53
C ASP A 96 8.49 -3.49 5.69
N VAL A 97 8.00 -4.55 5.04
CA VAL A 97 6.71 -4.50 4.32
C VAL A 97 5.54 -4.29 5.28
N ILE A 98 5.52 -5.00 6.41
CA ILE A 98 4.48 -4.84 7.44
C ILE A 98 4.54 -3.43 8.04
N ASP A 99 5.72 -2.91 8.34
CA ASP A 99 5.90 -1.55 8.86
C ASP A 99 5.36 -0.52 7.86
N GLN A 100 5.63 -0.67 6.58
CA GLN A 100 5.10 0.19 5.50
C GLN A 100 3.57 0.12 5.42
N ILE A 101 2.98 -1.08 5.44
CA ILE A 101 1.52 -1.28 5.43
C ILE A 101 0.88 -0.59 6.63
N MET A 102 1.43 -0.79 7.81
CA MET A 102 0.81 -0.31 9.05
C MET A 102 1.02 1.19 9.25
N LYS A 103 2.26 1.70 9.11
CA LYS A 103 2.61 3.11 9.37
C LYS A 103 2.07 4.05 8.31
N GLU A 104 2.26 3.71 7.04
CA GLU A 104 1.90 4.57 5.91
C GLU A 104 0.53 4.21 5.30
N SER A 105 -0.08 3.09 5.74
CA SER A 105 -1.32 2.58 5.16
C SER A 105 -1.19 2.28 3.66
N ASP A 106 -0.06 1.63 3.29
CA ASP A 106 0.27 1.36 1.89
C ASP A 106 -0.51 0.17 1.35
N ASN A 107 -1.46 0.46 0.47
CA ASN A 107 -2.34 -0.53 -0.13
C ASN A 107 -1.59 -1.48 -1.08
N LEU A 108 -0.63 -0.96 -1.84
CA LEU A 108 0.12 -1.78 -2.79
C LEU A 108 0.95 -2.85 -2.06
N SER A 109 1.59 -2.48 -0.96
CA SER A 109 2.32 -3.44 -0.12
C SER A 109 1.39 -4.48 0.50
N ALA A 110 0.17 -4.13 0.87
CA ALA A 110 -0.82 -5.07 1.39
C ALA A 110 -1.23 -6.10 0.33
N GLU A 111 -1.53 -5.66 -0.90
CA GLU A 111 -1.84 -6.55 -2.03
C GLU A 111 -0.65 -7.46 -2.38
N ALA A 112 0.56 -6.91 -2.40
CA ALA A 112 1.76 -7.68 -2.67
C ALA A 112 2.02 -8.75 -1.59
N LEU A 113 1.76 -8.41 -0.31
CA LEU A 113 1.89 -9.35 0.80
C LEU A 113 0.85 -10.48 0.71
N LEU A 114 -0.40 -10.17 0.34
CA LEU A 114 -1.43 -11.16 0.08
C LEU A 114 -1.02 -12.14 -1.01
N CYS A 115 -0.54 -11.64 -2.15
CA CYS A 115 0.00 -12.49 -3.22
C CYS A 115 1.20 -13.31 -2.75
N ARG A 116 2.09 -12.73 -1.93
CA ARG A 116 3.24 -13.45 -1.38
C ARG A 116 2.84 -14.58 -0.43
N LEU A 117 1.78 -14.38 0.34
CA LEU A 117 1.18 -15.42 1.18
C LEU A 117 0.72 -16.61 0.33
N GLY A 118 -0.04 -16.34 -0.75
CA GLY A 118 -0.48 -17.35 -1.69
C GLY A 118 0.68 -18.09 -2.39
N ALA A 119 1.73 -17.36 -2.79
CA ALA A 119 2.93 -17.96 -3.39
C ALA A 119 3.65 -18.92 -2.43
N ARG A 120 3.73 -18.54 -1.16
CA ARG A 120 4.33 -19.40 -0.12
C ARG A 120 3.51 -20.66 0.12
N ALA A 121 2.20 -20.53 0.20
CA ALA A 121 1.29 -21.63 0.50
C ALA A 121 1.21 -22.64 -0.66
N THR A 122 1.17 -22.16 -1.89
CA THR A 122 0.98 -23.01 -3.08
C THR A 122 2.26 -23.45 -3.75
N GLY A 123 3.39 -22.78 -3.48
CA GLY A 123 4.66 -22.99 -4.20
C GLY A 123 4.64 -22.51 -5.67
N LYS A 124 3.55 -21.91 -6.13
CA LYS A 124 3.42 -21.42 -7.52
C LYS A 124 4.32 -20.20 -7.75
N LYS A 125 4.85 -20.09 -8.97
CA LYS A 125 5.58 -18.89 -9.41
C LYS A 125 4.64 -17.74 -9.81
N GLN A 126 3.46 -18.07 -10.32
CA GLN A 126 2.39 -17.12 -10.66
C GLN A 126 1.22 -17.37 -9.74
N VAL A 127 0.82 -16.36 -9.02
CA VAL A 127 -0.25 -16.39 -8.04
C VAL A 127 -1.20 -15.22 -8.24
N SER A 128 -2.41 -15.39 -7.78
CA SER A 128 -3.42 -14.34 -7.68
C SER A 128 -3.71 -13.99 -6.22
N ALA A 129 -4.42 -12.90 -5.99
CA ALA A 129 -4.94 -12.56 -4.66
C ALA A 129 -5.75 -13.72 -4.06
N LYS A 130 -6.50 -14.46 -4.89
CA LYS A 130 -7.29 -15.61 -4.46
C LYS A 130 -6.46 -16.66 -3.74
N ASP A 131 -5.24 -16.98 -4.23
CA ASP A 131 -4.37 -17.96 -3.57
C ASP A 131 -3.97 -17.50 -2.15
N GLY A 132 -3.86 -16.19 -1.91
CA GLY A 132 -3.57 -15.64 -0.58
C GLY A 132 -4.81 -15.56 0.31
N ILE A 133 -5.96 -15.24 -0.26
CA ILE A 133 -7.26 -15.18 0.44
C ILE A 133 -7.61 -16.57 1.01
N GLU A 134 -7.34 -17.64 0.30
CA GLU A 134 -7.55 -19.01 0.80
C GLU A 134 -6.79 -19.28 2.10
N GLU A 135 -5.59 -18.73 2.25
CA GLU A 135 -4.82 -18.86 3.50
C GLU A 135 -5.45 -18.06 4.66
N ILE A 136 -6.05 -16.91 4.34
CA ILE A 136 -6.78 -16.14 5.36
C ILE A 136 -8.03 -16.89 5.80
N TYR A 137 -8.77 -17.52 4.88
CA TYR A 137 -9.92 -18.36 5.22
C TYR A 137 -9.53 -19.57 6.08
N ARG A 138 -8.37 -20.19 5.83
CA ARG A 138 -7.85 -21.26 6.71
C ARG A 138 -7.60 -20.74 8.13
N LEU A 139 -6.99 -19.56 8.27
CA LEU A 139 -6.79 -18.97 9.58
C LEU A 139 -8.11 -18.63 10.28
N ILE A 140 -9.13 -18.16 9.55
CA ILE A 140 -10.47 -17.92 10.07
C ILE A 140 -11.06 -19.21 10.64
N GLN A 141 -10.93 -20.32 9.90
CA GLN A 141 -11.37 -21.63 10.34
C GLN A 141 -10.59 -22.14 11.56
N ASP A 142 -9.27 -21.97 11.58
CA ASP A 142 -8.41 -22.34 12.70
C ASP A 142 -8.77 -21.57 13.99
N LEU A 143 -9.31 -20.36 13.86
CA LEU A 143 -9.81 -19.55 14.96
C LEU A 143 -11.22 -19.94 15.43
N GLY A 144 -11.83 -20.96 14.81
CA GLY A 144 -13.14 -21.48 15.18
C GLY A 144 -14.32 -20.74 14.55
N HIS A 145 -14.06 -19.92 13.53
CA HIS A 145 -15.12 -19.27 12.77
C HIS A 145 -15.45 -20.04 11.49
N ASP A 146 -16.69 -19.94 11.05
CA ASP A 146 -17.09 -20.45 9.74
C ASP A 146 -16.70 -19.44 8.65
N PRO A 147 -15.78 -19.81 7.72
CA PRO A 147 -15.35 -18.93 6.65
C PRO A 147 -16.46 -18.41 5.75
N ASP A 148 -17.55 -19.16 5.58
CA ASP A 148 -18.68 -18.79 4.73
C ASP A 148 -19.45 -17.57 5.25
N ASN A 149 -19.26 -17.20 6.51
CA ASN A 149 -19.83 -15.99 7.11
C ASN A 149 -19.04 -14.72 6.77
N TYR A 150 -17.93 -14.82 6.06
CA TYR A 150 -17.05 -13.71 5.76
C TYR A 150 -16.74 -13.63 4.26
N LYS A 151 -16.39 -12.45 3.81
CA LYS A 151 -15.93 -12.25 2.43
C LYS A 151 -14.70 -11.35 2.42
N ILE A 152 -13.65 -11.84 1.79
CA ILE A 152 -12.40 -11.11 1.58
C ILE A 152 -12.20 -11.01 0.09
N ALA A 153 -12.11 -9.79 -0.43
CA ALA A 153 -12.01 -9.52 -1.85
C ALA A 153 -10.64 -8.93 -2.23
N ASP A 154 -9.97 -8.28 -1.28
CA ASP A 154 -8.64 -7.70 -1.49
C ASP A 154 -7.77 -7.79 -0.22
N GLY A 155 -6.51 -7.38 -0.34
CA GLY A 155 -5.57 -7.35 0.79
C GLY A 155 -5.51 -6.01 1.51
N CYS A 156 -5.99 -4.95 0.89
CA CYS A 156 -5.88 -3.59 1.42
C CYS A 156 -7.15 -3.08 2.12
N GLY A 157 -8.28 -3.79 1.98
CA GLY A 157 -9.55 -3.43 2.60
C GLY A 157 -10.26 -2.26 1.93
N LEU A 158 -10.02 -2.01 0.63
CA LEU A 158 -10.72 -0.98 -0.13
C LEU A 158 -11.94 -1.50 -0.87
N SER A 159 -12.06 -2.80 -1.02
CA SER A 159 -13.18 -3.41 -1.72
C SER A 159 -14.49 -3.24 -0.96
N ASN A 160 -15.53 -2.82 -1.67
CA ASN A 160 -16.90 -2.81 -1.15
C ASN A 160 -17.47 -4.22 -0.89
N TYR A 161 -16.75 -5.23 -1.35
CA TYR A 161 -17.13 -6.62 -1.21
C TYR A 161 -16.50 -7.31 0.00
N ASP A 162 -15.63 -6.61 0.73
CA ASP A 162 -15.11 -7.11 2.00
C ASP A 162 -16.23 -7.12 3.05
N TYR A 163 -16.40 -8.25 3.69
CA TYR A 163 -17.36 -8.43 4.76
C TYR A 163 -16.73 -9.17 5.93
N LEU A 164 -16.47 -8.44 7.00
CA LEU A 164 -15.82 -8.93 8.21
C LEU A 164 -16.59 -8.45 9.45
N SER A 165 -16.52 -9.21 10.53
CA SER A 165 -17.08 -8.79 11.80
C SER A 165 -16.02 -8.20 12.74
N PRO A 166 -16.37 -7.24 13.61
CA PRO A 166 -15.48 -6.79 14.67
C PRO A 166 -15.00 -7.93 15.59
N ALA A 167 -15.82 -8.94 15.82
CA ALA A 167 -15.47 -10.11 16.61
C ALA A 167 -14.29 -10.88 15.99
N LEU A 168 -14.33 -11.12 14.67
CA LEU A 168 -13.23 -11.76 13.96
C LEU A 168 -11.92 -10.96 14.09
N LEU A 169 -11.99 -9.63 13.95
CA LEU A 169 -10.81 -8.78 14.11
C LEU A 169 -10.22 -8.86 15.53
N VAL A 170 -11.07 -8.92 16.55
CA VAL A 170 -10.63 -9.14 17.94
C VAL A 170 -9.95 -10.50 18.09
N ASP A 171 -10.47 -11.55 17.47
CA ASP A 171 -9.88 -12.88 17.56
C ASP A 171 -8.56 -12.99 16.79
N PHE A 172 -8.38 -12.29 15.67
CA PHE A 172 -7.06 -12.13 15.05
C PHE A 172 -6.07 -11.41 15.97
N LEU A 173 -6.49 -10.38 16.68
CA LEU A 173 -5.62 -9.69 17.63
C LEU A 173 -5.26 -10.56 18.84
N LYS A 174 -6.22 -11.34 19.37
CA LYS A 174 -5.95 -12.33 20.46
C LYS A 174 -4.99 -13.41 19.98
N PHE A 175 -5.18 -13.92 18.77
CA PHE A 175 -4.26 -14.89 18.16
C PHE A 175 -2.83 -14.33 18.06
N ALA A 176 -2.68 -13.10 17.57
CA ALA A 176 -1.39 -12.45 17.52
C ALA A 176 -0.80 -12.25 18.94
N TYR A 177 -1.63 -11.82 19.88
CA TYR A 177 -1.22 -11.59 21.27
C TYR A 177 -0.75 -12.86 21.97
N SER A 178 -1.38 -14.01 21.72
CA SER A 178 -0.98 -15.31 22.27
C SER A 178 0.38 -15.81 21.76
N ARG A 179 0.91 -15.20 20.70
CA ARG A 179 2.20 -15.55 20.08
C ARG A 179 3.17 -14.39 20.17
N THR A 180 4.05 -14.43 21.15
CA THR A 180 4.94 -13.31 21.51
C THR A 180 5.80 -12.81 20.33
N ASP A 181 6.27 -13.70 19.47
CA ASP A 181 7.08 -13.36 18.28
C ASP A 181 6.26 -12.59 17.23
N ILE A 182 5.00 -12.99 16.99
CA ILE A 182 4.08 -12.30 16.09
C ILE A 182 3.65 -10.97 16.70
N PHE A 183 3.24 -11.00 17.99
CA PHE A 183 2.74 -9.81 18.66
C PHE A 183 3.76 -8.68 18.71
N ARG A 184 5.01 -8.97 19.06
CA ARG A 184 6.07 -7.95 19.11
C ARG A 184 6.26 -7.24 17.76
N LYS A 185 6.23 -7.99 16.67
CA LYS A 185 6.37 -7.47 15.30
C LYS A 185 5.17 -6.63 14.90
N LEU A 186 3.97 -7.13 15.13
CA LEU A 186 2.73 -6.41 14.83
C LEU A 186 2.62 -5.14 15.65
N TYR A 187 2.83 -5.23 16.98
CA TYR A 187 2.71 -4.09 17.90
C TYR A 187 3.67 -2.95 17.55
N LYS A 188 4.92 -3.29 17.19
CA LYS A 188 5.92 -2.32 16.73
C LYS A 188 5.50 -1.65 15.41
N ALA A 189 4.87 -2.39 14.51
CA ALA A 189 4.44 -1.88 13.21
C ALA A 189 3.22 -0.95 13.30
N LEU A 190 2.38 -1.08 14.32
CA LEU A 190 1.20 -0.22 14.47
C LEU A 190 1.58 1.25 14.64
N PRO A 191 0.86 2.20 14.00
CA PRO A 191 0.94 3.63 14.31
C PRO A 191 0.72 3.93 15.79
N VAL A 192 1.49 4.85 16.33
CA VAL A 192 1.42 5.27 17.73
C VAL A 192 0.82 6.67 17.83
N ALA A 193 -0.16 6.82 18.70
CA ALA A 193 -0.88 8.08 18.92
C ALA A 193 0.05 9.25 19.22
N GLY A 194 -0.01 10.29 18.40
CA GLY A 194 0.78 11.52 18.52
C GLY A 194 2.27 11.38 18.17
N ILE A 195 2.72 10.21 17.71
CA ILE A 195 4.14 9.94 17.46
C ILE A 195 4.43 9.71 15.98
N ASP A 196 3.81 8.68 15.37
CA ASP A 196 4.17 8.27 14.02
C ASP A 196 2.99 7.79 13.18
N GLY A 197 3.29 7.45 11.91
CA GLY A 197 2.36 6.92 10.95
C GLY A 197 1.10 7.78 10.81
N THR A 198 -0.02 7.13 10.50
CA THR A 198 -1.32 7.78 10.34
C THR A 198 -1.88 8.41 11.61
N LEU A 199 -1.32 8.09 12.78
CA LEU A 199 -1.70 8.67 14.08
C LEU A 199 -0.81 9.83 14.54
N LYS A 200 0.23 10.20 13.80
CA LYS A 200 1.20 11.25 14.15
C LYS A 200 0.55 12.57 14.57
N ASN A 201 -0.54 12.92 13.92
CA ASN A 201 -1.26 14.18 14.16
C ASN A 201 -2.56 14.02 14.96
N ARG A 202 -2.78 12.85 15.56
CA ARG A 202 -3.97 12.51 16.33
C ARG A 202 -3.59 12.18 17.77
N MET A 203 -4.48 12.49 18.73
CA MET A 203 -4.32 12.14 20.14
C MET A 203 -2.97 12.55 20.71
N LYS A 204 -2.56 13.82 20.48
CA LYS A 204 -1.26 14.37 20.92
C LYS A 204 -1.19 14.68 22.42
N GLN A 205 -2.28 14.52 23.16
CA GLN A 205 -2.40 14.86 24.58
C GLN A 205 -3.30 13.85 25.31
N GLY A 206 -3.25 13.86 26.64
CA GLY A 206 -4.07 13.01 27.48
C GLY A 206 -3.61 11.55 27.52
N ALA A 207 -4.44 10.68 28.09
CA ALA A 207 -4.11 9.27 28.32
C ALA A 207 -3.86 8.44 27.05
N ALA A 208 -4.37 8.88 25.89
CA ALA A 208 -4.17 8.21 24.63
C ALA A 208 -2.78 8.48 24.01
N PHE A 209 -2.14 9.61 24.34
CA PHE A 209 -0.83 9.98 23.81
C PHE A 209 0.22 8.91 24.17
N LYS A 210 0.92 8.41 23.16
CA LYS A 210 1.90 7.32 23.26
C LYS A 210 1.36 5.95 23.71
N ASN A 211 0.10 5.86 24.11
CA ASN A 211 -0.49 4.62 24.61
C ASN A 211 -1.35 3.88 23.59
N VAL A 212 -1.98 4.61 22.66
CA VAL A 212 -2.82 3.99 21.64
C VAL A 212 -1.95 3.56 20.47
N HIS A 213 -1.98 2.28 20.15
CA HIS A 213 -1.40 1.67 18.97
C HIS A 213 -2.55 1.15 18.10
N ALA A 214 -2.74 1.70 16.91
CA ALA A 214 -3.88 1.34 16.08
C ALA A 214 -3.63 1.53 14.58
N LYS A 215 -4.23 0.67 13.76
CA LYS A 215 -4.33 0.87 12.31
C LYS A 215 -5.58 1.70 12.03
N THR A 216 -5.42 2.78 11.27
CA THR A 216 -6.54 3.59 10.77
C THR A 216 -7.07 3.02 9.47
N GLY A 217 -8.38 3.18 9.23
CA GLY A 217 -9.02 3.01 7.95
C GLY A 217 -9.79 4.27 7.59
N SER A 218 -9.84 4.59 6.30
CA SER A 218 -10.70 5.64 5.77
C SER A 218 -11.21 5.23 4.41
N TYR A 219 -12.50 5.40 4.21
CA TYR A 219 -13.16 5.03 2.97
C TYR A 219 -14.11 6.15 2.55
N THR A 220 -14.00 6.62 1.33
CA THR A 220 -14.72 7.83 0.89
C THR A 220 -16.23 7.66 0.91
N VAL A 221 -16.73 6.44 0.67
CA VAL A 221 -18.18 6.14 0.65
C VAL A 221 -18.75 6.04 2.06
N SER A 222 -17.96 5.64 3.06
CA SER A 222 -18.41 5.56 4.44
C SER A 222 -18.83 6.92 5.01
N TYR A 223 -18.26 8.02 4.50
CA TYR A 223 -18.64 9.37 4.91
C TYR A 223 -20.06 9.77 4.50
N TYR A 224 -20.60 9.16 3.45
CA TYR A 224 -21.92 9.52 2.92
C TYR A 224 -23.03 8.53 3.30
N THR A 225 -22.66 7.32 3.75
CA THR A 225 -23.63 6.23 3.98
C THR A 225 -23.75 5.80 5.44
N SER A 226 -22.78 6.13 6.29
CA SER A 226 -22.88 5.84 7.72
C SER A 226 -23.45 7.08 8.44
N PRO A 227 -24.58 6.96 9.14
CA PRO A 227 -25.05 8.03 10.00
C PRO A 227 -23.96 8.37 11.02
N SER A 228 -23.66 9.64 11.18
CA SER A 228 -22.76 10.11 12.22
C SER A 228 -23.32 9.67 13.58
N PRO A 229 -22.48 9.28 14.55
CA PRO A 229 -22.96 9.06 15.93
C PRO A 229 -23.72 10.26 16.52
N ARG A 230 -23.61 11.46 15.91
CA ARG A 230 -24.36 12.66 16.28
C ARG A 230 -25.78 12.68 15.70
N ASP A 231 -26.05 11.86 14.70
CA ASP A 231 -27.36 11.81 14.05
C ASP A 231 -28.27 10.73 14.68
N CYS A 232 -27.77 10.04 15.72
CA CYS A 232 -28.48 8.99 16.47
C CYS A 232 -28.96 9.46 17.83
N SER A 233 -29.10 10.77 18.07
CA SER A 233 -29.65 11.38 19.30
C SER A 233 -31.08 11.82 19.11
#